data_c35c8678f26c95869fbeb3f4680b405c
#
_entry.id   c35c8678f26c95869fbeb3f4680b405c
#
_cell.length_a   1.000
_cell.length_b   1.000
_cell.length_c   1.000
_cell.angle_alpha   90.00
_cell.angle_beta   90.00
_cell.angle_gamma   90.00
#
_symmetry.space_group_name_H-M   'P 1'
#
loop_
_entity.id
_entity.type
_entity.pdbx_description
1 polymer ?
#
loop_
_entity_poly.entity_id
_entity_poly.type
_entity_poly.pdbx_seq_one_letter_code
_entity_poly.pdbx_strand_id
1 'polypeptide(L)'
;MQSQTDVWRSRVSSSLGIVLGAAVAAAAVAWTGTAEAQTKTLKMQSTWPASLTLQDNFKFFGERVEKLTGGTLKIETMAAGQIVPPFEILDATSKKVIDGGHGISYYWVGKNKAATLFSNSPAGIVGMDQMDFLGWIYEAGGLEMWWDFYQKDLKLNVVAFPILPSSPQALGWFRKPIQSVEDFKGMKCRQTGIVGEIYKKMGMNTVNMPGGEIVPSAERGVIDCAEWVGGVEDLRLGLPQVWKYHYTPGMHENASIGELIINKEVWDGLTPQQQEAIRSATTETLVRWWVKWQKQNADAIEEMQTKHGTQILRTPPEILTEFLKAWDEIAKEEMAVNPIFKRIYESQKAYASKVVPAKRFMFPPYSFAANYYFPPQSR
;
A
#
# COMPACT_ATOMS: atom_id res chain seq x y z
N MET A 1 38.75 -89.05 9.97
CA MET A 1 39.41 -87.84 10.53
C MET A 1 39.41 -86.76 9.44
N GLN A 2 38.37 -85.95 9.39
CA GLN A 2 38.31 -84.80 8.51
C GLN A 2 38.48 -83.54 9.38
N SER A 3 39.39 -82.68 8.98
CA SER A 3 40.02 -81.64 9.81
C SER A 3 39.13 -80.48 10.17
N GLN A 4 39.26 -80.03 11.41
CA GLN A 4 38.57 -78.89 11.99
C GLN A 4 39.00 -77.51 11.38
N THR A 5 39.75 -77.49 10.30
CA THR A 5 40.32 -76.26 9.73
C THR A 5 39.41 -75.54 8.69
N ASP A 6 38.38 -76.21 8.15
CA ASP A 6 37.51 -75.64 7.11
C ASP A 6 36.32 -74.81 7.67
N VAL A 7 35.97 -74.96 8.95
CA VAL A 7 34.85 -74.26 9.57
C VAL A 7 35.22 -72.81 9.98
N TRP A 8 36.54 -72.59 10.16
CA TRP A 8 36.99 -71.24 10.57
C TRP A 8 37.14 -70.24 9.42
N ARG A 9 37.36 -70.68 8.20
CA ARG A 9 37.50 -69.82 7.02
C ARG A 9 36.16 -69.26 6.50
N SER A 10 35.06 -69.98 6.69
CA SER A 10 33.75 -69.57 6.22
C SER A 10 33.07 -68.52 7.13
N ARG A 11 33.49 -68.44 8.41
CA ARG A 11 32.92 -67.43 9.36
C ARG A 11 33.62 -66.08 9.34
N VAL A 12 34.86 -66.00 8.88
CA VAL A 12 35.60 -64.70 8.83
C VAL A 12 35.28 -63.93 7.54
N SER A 13 34.98 -64.66 6.43
CA SER A 13 34.61 -63.98 5.17
C SER A 13 33.21 -63.38 5.16
N SER A 14 32.25 -63.92 5.96
CA SER A 14 30.90 -63.37 6.03
C SER A 14 30.77 -62.12 6.97
N SER A 15 31.66 -62.02 7.98
CA SER A 15 31.66 -60.85 8.88
C SER A 15 32.36 -59.62 8.29
N LEU A 16 33.36 -59.80 7.40
CA LEU A 16 33.99 -58.67 6.72
C LEU A 16 33.08 -58.01 5.65
N GLY A 17 32.25 -58.80 4.97
CA GLY A 17 31.30 -58.32 3.96
C GLY A 17 30.18 -57.47 4.53
N ILE A 18 29.71 -57.80 5.74
CA ILE A 18 28.62 -57.02 6.41
C ILE A 18 29.15 -55.73 6.99
N VAL A 19 30.40 -55.70 7.45
CA VAL A 19 30.98 -54.42 8.00
C VAL A 19 31.32 -53.41 6.90
N LEU A 20 31.77 -53.88 5.71
CA LEU A 20 31.97 -52.99 4.56
C LEU A 20 30.65 -52.49 3.95
N GLY A 21 29.61 -53.33 3.91
CA GLY A 21 28.28 -52.92 3.43
C GLY A 21 27.60 -51.84 4.32
N ALA A 22 27.74 -51.97 5.63
CA ALA A 22 27.20 -50.98 6.59
C ALA A 22 27.98 -49.66 6.57
N ALA A 23 29.30 -49.66 6.35
CA ALA A 23 30.10 -48.44 6.25
C ALA A 23 29.83 -47.66 4.95
N VAL A 24 29.55 -48.31 3.82
CA VAL A 24 29.19 -47.67 2.55
C VAL A 24 27.77 -47.12 2.62
N ALA A 25 26.82 -47.81 3.28
CA ALA A 25 25.45 -47.28 3.49
C ALA A 25 25.44 -46.12 4.45
N ALA A 26 26.25 -46.09 5.51
CA ALA A 26 26.38 -44.96 6.42
C ALA A 26 27.07 -43.74 5.76
N ALA A 27 28.02 -43.93 4.86
CA ALA A 27 28.65 -42.86 4.09
C ALA A 27 27.72 -42.26 3.02
N ALA A 28 26.78 -43.06 2.45
CA ALA A 28 25.78 -42.56 1.50
C ALA A 28 24.66 -41.73 2.15
N VAL A 29 24.36 -42.00 3.42
CA VAL A 29 23.36 -41.20 4.20
C VAL A 29 23.97 -39.91 4.74
N ALA A 30 25.30 -39.81 4.91
CA ALA A 30 25.96 -38.59 5.40
C ALA A 30 26.20 -37.53 4.29
N TRP A 31 25.88 -37.84 3.02
CA TRP A 31 26.03 -36.91 1.89
C TRP A 31 24.69 -36.39 1.34
N THR A 32 23.60 -36.50 2.09
CA THR A 32 22.47 -35.57 1.90
C THR A 32 22.88 -34.23 2.48
N GLY A 33 23.88 -33.60 1.91
CA GLY A 33 24.14 -32.21 2.12
C GLY A 33 22.84 -31.50 1.84
N THR A 34 22.29 -30.78 2.82
CA THR A 34 21.24 -29.82 2.61
C THR A 34 21.78 -28.91 1.52
N ALA A 35 21.31 -29.09 0.29
CA ALA A 35 21.54 -28.07 -0.74
C ALA A 35 21.04 -26.75 -0.13
N GLU A 36 21.96 -25.90 0.29
CA GLU A 36 21.58 -24.54 0.70
C GLU A 36 20.76 -23.98 -0.45
N ALA A 37 19.47 -23.82 -0.22
CA ALA A 37 18.57 -23.30 -1.24
C ALA A 37 19.11 -21.91 -1.60
N GLN A 38 19.57 -21.76 -2.84
CA GLN A 38 20.16 -20.51 -3.32
C GLN A 38 19.17 -19.37 -3.07
N THR A 39 19.57 -18.40 -2.24
CA THR A 39 18.75 -17.23 -1.93
C THR A 39 18.45 -16.45 -3.21
N LYS A 40 17.17 -16.34 -3.54
CA LYS A 40 16.70 -15.46 -4.63
C LYS A 40 16.51 -14.06 -4.06
N THR A 41 17.10 -13.06 -4.68
CA THR A 41 16.91 -11.64 -4.29
C THR A 41 16.09 -10.91 -5.34
N LEU A 42 15.03 -10.21 -4.92
CA LEU A 42 14.23 -9.34 -5.77
C LEU A 42 14.56 -7.87 -5.46
N LYS A 43 14.86 -7.10 -6.50
CA LYS A 43 15.12 -5.66 -6.41
C LYS A 43 13.83 -4.89 -6.61
N MET A 44 13.36 -4.21 -5.58
CA MET A 44 12.10 -3.50 -5.60
C MET A 44 12.28 -2.06 -5.10
N GLN A 45 11.58 -1.11 -5.72
CA GLN A 45 11.65 0.32 -5.36
C GLN A 45 10.28 0.86 -4.97
N SER A 46 10.23 1.73 -3.95
CA SER A 46 9.01 2.43 -3.56
C SER A 46 8.91 3.82 -4.21
N THR A 47 7.71 4.41 -4.16
CA THR A 47 7.45 5.81 -4.53
C THR A 47 7.76 6.78 -3.38
N TRP A 48 8.24 6.30 -2.23
CA TRP A 48 8.34 7.04 -0.97
C TRP A 48 9.76 7.51 -0.67
N PRO A 49 9.93 8.76 -0.19
CA PRO A 49 11.18 9.21 0.43
C PRO A 49 11.64 8.30 1.57
N ALA A 50 12.95 8.13 1.71
CA ALA A 50 13.55 7.23 2.70
C ALA A 50 13.22 7.57 4.17
N SER A 51 12.87 8.83 4.46
CA SER A 51 12.56 9.34 5.80
C SER A 51 11.16 8.98 6.31
N LEU A 52 10.27 8.53 5.43
CA LEU A 52 8.86 8.31 5.75
C LEU A 52 8.60 6.91 6.31
N THR A 53 7.56 6.77 7.13
CA THR A 53 7.15 5.44 7.62
C THR A 53 6.52 4.60 6.52
N LEU A 54 6.12 5.20 5.42
CA LEU A 54 5.76 4.52 4.17
C LEU A 54 6.90 3.64 3.64
N GLN A 55 8.15 4.13 3.71
CA GLN A 55 9.33 3.34 3.37
C GLN A 55 9.64 2.27 4.44
N ASP A 56 9.38 2.57 5.71
CA ASP A 56 9.52 1.57 6.78
C ASP A 56 8.50 0.43 6.65
N ASN A 57 7.28 0.72 6.15
CA ASN A 57 6.29 -0.30 5.76
C ASN A 57 6.87 -1.27 4.74
N PHE A 58 7.51 -0.74 3.71
CA PHE A 58 8.12 -1.56 2.65
C PHE A 58 9.30 -2.40 3.15
N LYS A 59 10.14 -1.84 4.03
CA LYS A 59 11.23 -2.59 4.67
C LYS A 59 10.69 -3.73 5.52
N PHE A 60 9.67 -3.45 6.35
CA PHE A 60 9.03 -4.47 7.16
C PHE A 60 8.48 -5.63 6.32
N PHE A 61 7.84 -5.34 5.18
CA PHE A 61 7.41 -6.36 4.24
C PHE A 61 8.59 -7.24 3.79
N GLY A 62 9.71 -6.64 3.37
CA GLY A 62 10.90 -7.38 2.95
C GLY A 62 11.44 -8.31 4.04
N GLU A 63 11.55 -7.80 5.27
CA GLU A 63 11.98 -8.57 6.44
C GLU A 63 11.03 -9.75 6.73
N ARG A 64 9.72 -9.53 6.56
CA ARG A 64 8.73 -10.59 6.76
C ARG A 64 8.83 -11.68 5.71
N VAL A 65 8.99 -11.32 4.43
CA VAL A 65 9.20 -12.29 3.34
C VAL A 65 10.45 -13.15 3.60
N GLU A 66 11.58 -12.53 3.93
CA GLU A 66 12.83 -13.23 4.23
C GLU A 66 12.64 -14.22 5.38
N LYS A 67 11.97 -13.79 6.46
CA LYS A 67 11.69 -14.63 7.62
C LYS A 67 10.74 -15.80 7.30
N LEU A 68 9.64 -15.53 6.57
CA LEU A 68 8.65 -16.56 6.23
C LEU A 68 9.18 -17.60 5.24
N THR A 69 10.16 -17.23 4.42
CA THR A 69 10.80 -18.15 3.46
C THR A 69 12.07 -18.83 4.00
N GLY A 70 12.42 -18.61 5.28
CA GLY A 70 13.66 -19.15 5.85
C GLY A 70 14.91 -18.65 5.12
N GLY A 71 14.88 -17.41 4.55
CA GLY A 71 15.99 -16.81 3.83
C GLY A 71 16.12 -17.21 2.36
N THR A 72 15.24 -18.06 1.83
CA THR A 72 15.29 -18.47 0.41
C THR A 72 14.81 -17.40 -0.56
N LEU A 73 14.08 -16.40 -0.07
CA LEU A 73 13.66 -15.21 -0.82
C LEU A 73 13.96 -13.95 -0.02
N LYS A 74 14.70 -13.03 -0.62
CA LYS A 74 15.04 -11.71 -0.06
C LYS A 74 14.49 -10.60 -0.92
N ILE A 75 13.97 -9.54 -0.30
CA ILE A 75 13.53 -8.34 -0.99
C ILE A 75 14.50 -7.20 -0.66
N GLU A 76 15.18 -6.69 -1.68
CA GLU A 76 15.97 -5.47 -1.59
C GLU A 76 15.03 -4.28 -1.77
N THR A 77 14.70 -3.60 -0.68
CA THR A 77 13.73 -2.50 -0.66
C THR A 77 14.43 -1.14 -0.82
N MET A 78 14.24 -0.51 -1.97
CA MET A 78 14.83 0.79 -2.31
C MET A 78 13.82 1.91 -2.14
N ALA A 79 14.29 3.08 -1.72
CA ALA A 79 13.46 4.28 -1.61
C ALA A 79 13.29 4.96 -2.99
N ALA A 80 12.40 5.95 -3.04
CA ALA A 80 12.10 6.73 -4.24
C ALA A 80 13.36 7.29 -4.92
N GLY A 81 13.43 7.15 -6.24
CA GLY A 81 14.47 7.76 -7.07
C GLY A 81 15.82 7.04 -7.06
N GLN A 82 15.95 5.87 -6.41
CA GLN A 82 17.23 5.15 -6.40
C GLN A 82 17.55 4.46 -7.73
N ILE A 83 16.55 4.00 -8.47
CA ILE A 83 16.72 3.42 -9.81
C ILE A 83 15.95 4.21 -10.85
N VAL A 84 14.66 4.48 -10.61
CA VAL A 84 13.79 5.21 -11.54
C VAL A 84 13.04 6.33 -10.80
N PRO A 85 12.57 7.37 -11.52
CA PRO A 85 11.67 8.37 -10.95
C PRO A 85 10.43 7.71 -10.28
N PRO A 86 9.90 8.28 -9.19
CA PRO A 86 8.83 7.64 -8.41
C PRO A 86 7.59 7.26 -9.24
N PHE A 87 7.19 8.08 -10.19
CA PHE A 87 5.99 7.82 -11.01
C PHE A 87 6.24 6.88 -12.20
N GLU A 88 7.47 6.40 -12.39
CA GLU A 88 7.84 5.43 -13.43
C GLU A 88 7.92 3.98 -12.92
N ILE A 89 7.69 3.75 -11.62
CA ILE A 89 7.85 2.44 -10.98
C ILE A 89 6.96 1.37 -11.64
N LEU A 90 5.72 1.68 -12.01
CA LEU A 90 4.83 0.72 -12.67
C LEU A 90 5.40 0.27 -14.02
N ASP A 91 5.87 1.20 -14.84
CA ASP A 91 6.46 0.88 -16.15
C ASP A 91 7.78 0.12 -16.01
N ALA A 92 8.62 0.54 -15.05
CA ALA A 92 9.88 -0.13 -14.75
C ALA A 92 9.67 -1.57 -14.27
N THR A 93 8.66 -1.80 -13.41
CA THR A 93 8.27 -3.14 -12.97
C THR A 93 7.74 -3.97 -14.14
N SER A 94 6.84 -3.42 -14.96
CA SER A 94 6.29 -4.14 -16.11
C SER A 94 7.36 -4.56 -17.12
N LYS A 95 8.37 -3.70 -17.34
CA LYS A 95 9.50 -3.95 -18.23
C LYS A 95 10.65 -4.75 -17.58
N LYS A 96 10.49 -5.15 -16.31
CA LYS A 96 11.52 -5.88 -15.54
C LYS A 96 12.86 -5.14 -15.40
N VAL A 97 12.83 -3.81 -15.38
CA VAL A 97 13.96 -2.97 -14.96
C VAL A 97 14.20 -3.11 -13.46
N ILE A 98 13.12 -3.25 -12.71
CA ILE A 98 13.06 -3.68 -11.31
C ILE A 98 12.10 -4.87 -11.21
N ASP A 99 12.30 -5.73 -10.20
CA ASP A 99 11.46 -6.93 -10.02
C ASP A 99 10.07 -6.60 -9.46
N GLY A 100 9.95 -5.47 -8.77
CA GLY A 100 8.69 -5.02 -8.20
C GLY A 100 8.75 -3.59 -7.69
N GLY A 101 7.61 -3.11 -7.23
CA GLY A 101 7.48 -1.76 -6.68
C GLY A 101 6.45 -1.66 -5.57
N HIS A 102 6.56 -0.59 -4.78
CA HIS A 102 5.61 -0.25 -3.74
C HIS A 102 5.14 1.19 -3.95
N GLY A 103 3.84 1.36 -4.17
CA GLY A 103 3.25 2.63 -4.51
C GLY A 103 1.76 2.70 -4.22
N ILE A 104 1.06 3.48 -5.01
CA ILE A 104 -0.40 3.57 -4.93
C ILE A 104 -0.98 3.74 -6.34
N SER A 105 -2.06 3.01 -6.63
CA SER A 105 -2.54 2.85 -8.00
C SER A 105 -3.04 4.15 -8.65
N TYR A 106 -3.54 5.12 -7.89
CA TYR A 106 -3.97 6.39 -8.45
C TYR A 106 -2.84 7.25 -9.05
N TYR A 107 -1.57 6.93 -8.79
CA TYR A 107 -0.46 7.58 -9.48
C TYR A 107 -0.42 7.25 -10.99
N TRP A 108 -1.10 6.19 -11.39
CA TRP A 108 -1.14 5.71 -12.77
C TRP A 108 -2.37 6.16 -13.56
N VAL A 109 -3.17 7.12 -13.05
CA VAL A 109 -4.38 7.62 -13.74
C VAL A 109 -4.11 8.19 -15.12
N GLY A 110 -2.87 8.61 -15.41
CA GLY A 110 -2.44 8.99 -16.75
C GLY A 110 -2.51 7.85 -17.78
N LYS A 111 -2.51 6.58 -17.33
CA LYS A 111 -2.71 5.43 -18.20
C LYS A 111 -4.20 5.10 -18.37
N ASN A 112 -4.94 5.12 -17.30
CA ASN A 112 -6.39 4.96 -17.26
C ASN A 112 -6.93 5.43 -15.89
N LYS A 113 -7.96 6.26 -15.89
CA LYS A 113 -8.54 6.79 -14.64
C LYS A 113 -9.12 5.72 -13.72
N ALA A 114 -9.45 4.52 -14.26
CA ALA A 114 -9.86 3.38 -13.45
C ALA A 114 -8.82 2.95 -12.41
N ALA A 115 -7.55 3.32 -12.57
CA ALA A 115 -6.50 3.06 -11.58
C ALA A 115 -6.84 3.62 -10.20
N THR A 116 -7.57 4.75 -10.12
CA THR A 116 -8.01 5.36 -8.86
C THR A 116 -8.91 4.44 -8.03
N LEU A 117 -9.67 3.56 -8.69
CA LEU A 117 -10.64 2.69 -8.05
C LEU A 117 -9.99 1.57 -7.19
N PHE A 118 -8.73 1.23 -7.45
CA PHE A 118 -8.00 0.20 -6.69
C PHE A 118 -7.28 0.74 -5.44
N SER A 119 -7.34 2.04 -5.20
CA SER A 119 -6.82 2.66 -3.98
C SER A 119 -7.90 3.16 -3.02
N ASN A 120 -9.18 2.86 -3.25
CA ASN A 120 -10.32 3.35 -2.46
C ASN A 120 -10.41 4.89 -2.40
N SER A 121 -10.03 5.56 -3.46
CA SER A 121 -10.11 7.01 -3.62
C SER A 121 -11.00 7.34 -4.84
N PRO A 122 -11.83 8.37 -4.81
CA PRO A 122 -12.21 9.30 -3.74
C PRO A 122 -13.44 8.84 -2.92
N ALA A 123 -13.71 9.58 -1.85
CA ALA A 123 -14.89 9.40 -0.99
C ALA A 123 -15.04 8.00 -0.37
N GLY A 124 -13.92 7.26 -0.23
CA GLY A 124 -13.94 5.87 0.18
C GLY A 124 -14.76 4.99 -0.77
N ILE A 125 -14.80 5.35 -2.07
CA ILE A 125 -15.66 4.75 -3.09
C ILE A 125 -17.05 4.40 -2.52
N VAL A 126 -17.95 5.37 -2.60
CA VAL A 126 -19.33 5.28 -2.11
C VAL A 126 -19.49 4.93 -0.62
N GLY A 127 -18.55 5.41 0.21
CA GLY A 127 -18.65 5.34 1.68
C GLY A 127 -18.07 4.08 2.31
N MET A 128 -17.35 3.25 1.57
CA MET A 128 -16.60 2.13 2.14
C MET A 128 -15.43 2.66 2.99
N ASP A 129 -15.26 2.13 4.18
CA ASP A 129 -14.02 2.29 4.93
C ASP A 129 -12.97 1.26 4.48
N GLN A 130 -11.81 1.26 5.14
CA GLN A 130 -10.69 0.41 4.79
C GLN A 130 -11.02 -1.08 4.83
N MET A 131 -11.77 -1.54 5.85
CA MET A 131 -12.12 -2.94 5.97
C MET A 131 -13.20 -3.36 4.97
N ASP A 132 -14.15 -2.45 4.68
CA ASP A 132 -15.14 -2.68 3.64
C ASP A 132 -14.48 -2.84 2.27
N PHE A 133 -13.47 -2.00 1.99
CA PHE A 133 -12.75 -2.06 0.73
C PHE A 133 -11.87 -3.32 0.61
N LEU A 134 -11.20 -3.74 1.69
CA LEU A 134 -10.50 -5.02 1.71
C LEU A 134 -11.46 -6.19 1.51
N GLY A 135 -12.67 -6.12 2.07
CA GLY A 135 -13.72 -7.09 1.80
C GLY A 135 -14.09 -7.16 0.32
N TRP A 136 -14.19 -6.01 -0.39
CA TRP A 136 -14.40 -6.02 -1.82
C TRP A 136 -13.22 -6.66 -2.57
N ILE A 137 -11.98 -6.35 -2.16
CA ILE A 137 -10.78 -6.91 -2.79
C ILE A 137 -10.74 -8.43 -2.65
N TYR A 138 -10.92 -8.96 -1.44
CA TYR A 138 -10.67 -10.38 -1.16
C TYR A 138 -11.91 -11.27 -1.31
N GLU A 139 -13.14 -10.74 -1.10
CA GLU A 139 -14.36 -11.53 -1.04
C GLU A 139 -15.34 -11.26 -2.19
N ALA A 140 -15.07 -10.23 -3.00
CA ALA A 140 -15.98 -9.83 -4.09
C ALA A 140 -15.30 -9.70 -5.46
N GLY A 141 -14.16 -10.35 -5.65
CA GLY A 141 -13.45 -10.42 -6.93
C GLY A 141 -12.61 -9.18 -7.26
N GLY A 142 -12.38 -8.30 -6.29
CA GLY A 142 -11.61 -7.07 -6.51
C GLY A 142 -10.15 -7.34 -6.86
N LEU A 143 -9.53 -8.38 -6.28
CA LEU A 143 -8.14 -8.72 -6.55
C LEU A 143 -7.94 -9.21 -7.99
N GLU A 144 -8.84 -10.08 -8.47
CA GLU A 144 -8.84 -10.55 -9.85
C GLU A 144 -9.09 -9.39 -10.83
N MET A 145 -10.01 -8.47 -10.50
CA MET A 145 -10.23 -7.27 -11.31
C MET A 145 -9.00 -6.36 -11.35
N TRP A 146 -8.23 -6.27 -10.26
CA TRP A 146 -7.00 -5.49 -10.21
C TRP A 146 -5.92 -6.09 -11.10
N TRP A 147 -5.74 -7.42 -11.08
CA TRP A 147 -4.81 -8.11 -11.97
C TRP A 147 -5.24 -7.98 -13.43
N ASP A 148 -6.53 -8.18 -13.71
CA ASP A 148 -7.10 -8.02 -15.05
C ASP A 148 -6.91 -6.60 -15.59
N PHE A 149 -7.09 -5.60 -14.73
CA PHE A 149 -6.84 -4.20 -15.08
C PHE A 149 -5.41 -3.99 -15.59
N TYR A 150 -4.41 -4.47 -14.84
CA TYR A 150 -3.03 -4.34 -15.29
C TYR A 150 -2.72 -5.21 -16.50
N GLN A 151 -3.08 -6.49 -16.47
CA GLN A 151 -2.64 -7.46 -17.47
C GLN A 151 -3.49 -7.42 -18.75
N LYS A 152 -4.80 -7.33 -18.62
CA LYS A 152 -5.72 -7.40 -19.78
C LYS A 152 -6.06 -6.02 -20.33
N ASP A 153 -6.37 -5.05 -19.46
CA ASP A 153 -6.80 -3.73 -19.89
C ASP A 153 -5.61 -2.84 -20.28
N LEU A 154 -4.58 -2.75 -19.42
CA LEU A 154 -3.40 -1.91 -19.67
C LEU A 154 -2.26 -2.63 -20.41
N LYS A 155 -2.35 -3.95 -20.60
CA LYS A 155 -1.30 -4.79 -21.21
C LYS A 155 0.06 -4.68 -20.50
N LEU A 156 0.05 -4.54 -19.16
CA LEU A 156 1.22 -4.48 -18.33
C LEU A 156 1.51 -5.85 -17.69
N ASN A 157 2.78 -6.20 -17.63
CA ASN A 157 3.24 -7.50 -17.15
C ASN A 157 3.46 -7.48 -15.62
N VAL A 158 2.41 -7.24 -14.83
CA VAL A 158 2.48 -7.13 -13.37
C VAL A 158 1.31 -7.85 -12.67
N VAL A 159 1.55 -8.25 -11.41
CA VAL A 159 0.53 -8.61 -10.42
C VAL A 159 0.58 -7.61 -9.28
N ALA A 160 -0.55 -7.37 -8.61
CA ALA A 160 -0.67 -6.40 -7.52
C ALA A 160 -1.26 -7.03 -6.26
N PHE A 161 -0.87 -6.49 -5.09
CA PHE A 161 -1.39 -6.89 -3.79
C PHE A 161 -1.57 -5.65 -2.90
N PRO A 162 -2.63 -5.58 -2.08
CA PRO A 162 -2.76 -4.54 -1.08
C PRO A 162 -1.70 -4.72 0.03
N ILE A 163 -1.00 -3.64 0.39
CA ILE A 163 0.09 -3.72 1.38
C ILE A 163 0.12 -2.55 2.36
N LEU A 164 -0.28 -1.38 1.91
CA LEU A 164 -0.17 -0.15 2.68
C LEU A 164 -1.56 0.38 3.01
N PRO A 165 -1.96 0.44 4.29
CA PRO A 165 -3.17 1.14 4.68
C PRO A 165 -2.89 2.65 4.67
N SER A 166 -3.89 3.46 4.40
CA SER A 166 -3.87 4.88 4.73
C SER A 166 -4.95 5.18 5.75
N SER A 167 -4.61 5.89 6.82
CA SER A 167 -5.63 6.48 7.66
C SER A 167 -6.43 7.52 6.86
N PRO A 168 -7.65 7.89 7.30
CA PRO A 168 -8.38 8.97 6.67
C PRO A 168 -7.50 10.22 6.55
N GLN A 169 -7.32 10.70 5.32
CA GLN A 169 -6.46 11.83 5.05
C GLN A 169 -7.13 13.15 5.43
N ALA A 170 -6.31 14.13 5.79
CA ALA A 170 -6.72 15.50 5.98
C ALA A 170 -7.12 16.14 4.64
N LEU A 171 -7.96 17.16 4.65
CA LEU A 171 -8.21 17.98 3.46
C LEU A 171 -6.90 18.56 2.91
N GLY A 172 -6.00 18.94 3.81
CA GLY A 172 -4.65 19.36 3.48
C GLY A 172 -4.13 20.51 4.34
N TRP A 173 -2.99 21.01 3.90
CA TRP A 173 -2.24 22.11 4.49
C TRP A 173 -2.34 23.34 3.63
N PHE A 174 -2.58 24.49 4.27
CA PHE A 174 -2.87 25.75 3.59
C PHE A 174 -2.02 26.89 4.15
N ARG A 175 -1.67 27.82 3.27
CA ARG A 175 -0.95 29.04 3.62
C ARG A 175 -1.85 30.04 4.39
N LYS A 176 -3.16 30.03 4.09
CA LYS A 176 -4.19 30.89 4.69
C LYS A 176 -5.35 30.04 5.20
N PRO A 177 -6.11 30.55 6.17
CA PRO A 177 -7.36 29.91 6.55
C PRO A 177 -8.33 29.81 5.39
N ILE A 178 -9.13 28.73 5.37
CA ILE A 178 -10.23 28.50 4.43
C ILE A 178 -11.55 28.40 5.20
N GLN A 179 -12.61 28.98 4.68
CA GLN A 179 -13.95 28.99 5.29
C GLN A 179 -15.01 28.40 4.37
N SER A 180 -14.80 28.46 3.05
CA SER A 180 -15.74 28.01 2.04
C SER A 180 -15.02 27.51 0.80
N VAL A 181 -15.78 26.99 -0.18
CA VAL A 181 -15.25 26.56 -1.48
C VAL A 181 -14.70 27.72 -2.30
N GLU A 182 -15.24 28.93 -2.13
CA GLU A 182 -14.78 30.14 -2.81
C GLU A 182 -13.31 30.44 -2.51
N ASP A 183 -12.82 30.08 -1.33
CA ASP A 183 -11.43 30.27 -0.94
C ASP A 183 -10.46 29.41 -1.76
N PHE A 184 -10.97 28.38 -2.44
CA PHE A 184 -10.15 27.54 -3.33
C PHE A 184 -9.81 28.23 -4.65
N LYS A 185 -10.56 29.26 -5.01
CA LYS A 185 -10.44 29.90 -6.31
C LYS A 185 -9.03 30.44 -6.55
N GLY A 186 -8.37 29.85 -7.53
CA GLY A 186 -7.03 30.26 -7.95
C GLY A 186 -5.88 29.75 -7.08
N MET A 187 -6.14 29.06 -5.94
CA MET A 187 -5.08 28.43 -5.15
C MET A 187 -4.33 27.39 -5.97
N LYS A 188 -3.01 27.43 -5.93
CA LYS A 188 -2.14 26.44 -6.54
C LYS A 188 -1.87 25.32 -5.54
N CYS A 189 -2.52 24.18 -5.70
CA CYS A 189 -2.47 23.10 -4.74
C CYS A 189 -1.86 21.84 -5.35
N ARG A 190 -0.98 21.18 -4.61
CA ARG A 190 -0.57 19.82 -4.97
C ARG A 190 -1.71 18.88 -4.68
N GLN A 191 -2.13 18.15 -5.72
CA GLN A 191 -3.12 17.09 -5.66
C GLN A 191 -2.71 15.97 -6.62
N THR A 192 -3.08 14.74 -6.32
CA THR A 192 -2.69 13.58 -7.13
C THR A 192 -3.90 12.86 -7.73
N GLY A 193 -3.66 12.14 -8.80
CA GLY A 193 -4.67 11.30 -9.41
C GLY A 193 -5.91 12.07 -9.88
N ILE A 194 -7.05 11.38 -9.89
CA ILE A 194 -8.36 11.97 -10.26
C ILE A 194 -8.84 13.03 -9.27
N VAL A 195 -8.31 13.01 -8.05
CA VAL A 195 -8.61 14.00 -7.00
C VAL A 195 -8.22 15.40 -7.44
N GLY A 196 -7.14 15.52 -8.21
CA GLY A 196 -6.77 16.80 -8.84
C GLY A 196 -7.85 17.37 -9.75
N GLU A 197 -8.57 16.52 -10.50
CA GLU A 197 -9.68 16.97 -11.35
C GLU A 197 -10.89 17.42 -10.52
N ILE A 198 -11.17 16.74 -9.40
CA ILE A 198 -12.25 17.10 -8.48
C ILE A 198 -11.99 18.49 -7.91
N TYR A 199 -10.82 18.73 -7.31
CA TYR A 199 -10.50 20.04 -6.75
C TYR A 199 -10.38 21.14 -7.81
N LYS A 200 -10.00 20.78 -9.04
CA LYS A 200 -10.06 21.73 -10.16
C LYS A 200 -11.51 22.18 -10.47
N LYS A 201 -12.48 21.25 -10.45
CA LYS A 201 -13.92 21.61 -10.56
C LYS A 201 -14.36 22.51 -9.40
N MET A 202 -13.75 22.38 -8.21
CA MET A 202 -14.01 23.20 -7.05
C MET A 202 -13.23 24.56 -7.05
N GLY A 203 -12.47 24.86 -8.10
CA GLY A 203 -11.80 26.16 -8.29
C GLY A 203 -10.30 26.19 -8.05
N MET A 204 -9.66 25.11 -7.62
CA MET A 204 -8.20 25.07 -7.44
C MET A 204 -7.44 24.95 -8.76
N ASN A 205 -6.22 25.46 -8.79
CA ASN A 205 -5.23 25.14 -9.82
C ASN A 205 -4.36 23.98 -9.30
N THR A 206 -4.65 22.76 -9.73
CA THR A 206 -3.98 21.58 -9.22
C THR A 206 -2.71 21.24 -10.00
N VAL A 207 -1.67 20.82 -9.28
CA VAL A 207 -0.42 20.30 -9.84
C VAL A 207 -0.11 18.93 -9.24
N ASN A 208 0.37 18.02 -10.08
CA ASN A 208 0.77 16.68 -9.65
C ASN A 208 2.29 16.62 -9.48
N MET A 209 2.76 16.18 -8.30
CA MET A 209 4.17 15.98 -8.02
C MET A 209 4.39 14.91 -6.95
N PRO A 210 5.54 14.21 -6.97
CA PRO A 210 5.92 13.27 -5.91
C PRO A 210 6.04 13.96 -4.54
N GLY A 211 5.83 13.19 -3.45
CA GLY A 211 5.86 13.71 -2.08
C GLY A 211 7.13 14.47 -1.72
N GLY A 212 8.29 13.98 -2.13
CA GLY A 212 9.58 14.63 -1.87
C GLY A 212 9.75 16.03 -2.49
N GLU A 213 8.89 16.42 -3.43
CA GLU A 213 8.92 17.73 -4.09
C GLU A 213 8.00 18.77 -3.44
N ILE A 214 7.12 18.35 -2.52
CA ILE A 214 6.08 19.22 -1.93
C ILE A 214 6.73 20.34 -1.13
N VAL A 215 7.53 20.02 -0.11
CA VAL A 215 8.14 21.02 0.77
C VAL A 215 9.04 21.99 0.00
N PRO A 216 9.98 21.54 -0.86
CA PRO A 216 10.78 22.46 -1.68
C PRO A 216 9.92 23.36 -2.58
N SER A 217 8.78 22.88 -3.10
CA SER A 217 7.88 23.69 -3.94
C SER A 217 7.08 24.72 -3.11
N ALA A 218 6.69 24.36 -1.89
CA ALA A 218 6.04 25.26 -0.94
C ALA A 218 6.96 26.39 -0.49
N GLU A 219 8.22 26.06 -0.16
CA GLU A 219 9.25 27.05 0.23
C GLU A 219 9.53 28.06 -0.88
N ARG A 220 9.58 27.64 -2.12
CA ARG A 220 9.75 28.52 -3.29
C ARG A 220 8.46 29.27 -3.67
N GLY A 221 7.33 29.04 -2.99
CA GLY A 221 6.07 29.66 -3.33
C GLY A 221 5.43 29.18 -4.64
N VAL A 222 5.83 28.01 -5.14
CA VAL A 222 5.27 27.41 -6.36
C VAL A 222 3.86 26.90 -6.10
N ILE A 223 3.59 26.42 -4.86
CA ILE A 223 2.29 25.95 -4.41
C ILE A 223 1.86 26.65 -3.12
N ASP A 224 0.56 26.86 -2.94
CA ASP A 224 -0.08 27.50 -1.80
C ASP A 224 -0.62 26.51 -0.77
N CYS A 225 -0.85 25.27 -1.20
CA CYS A 225 -1.43 24.20 -0.43
C CYS A 225 -1.02 22.83 -0.98
N ALA A 226 -1.11 21.82 -0.11
CA ALA A 226 -0.97 20.42 -0.50
C ALA A 226 -1.72 19.52 0.47
N GLU A 227 -2.13 18.37 -0.01
CA GLU A 227 -2.39 17.19 0.81
C GLU A 227 -1.18 16.25 0.78
N TRP A 228 -1.08 15.39 1.79
CA TRP A 228 -0.14 14.28 1.79
C TRP A 228 -0.84 13.04 2.34
N VAL A 229 -0.54 12.60 3.55
CA VAL A 229 -1.18 11.41 4.15
C VAL A 229 -1.90 11.78 5.45
N GLY A 230 -1.34 12.71 6.23
CA GLY A 230 -1.80 13.10 7.55
C GLY A 230 -0.89 12.57 8.67
N GLY A 231 -1.10 13.09 9.86
CA GLY A 231 -0.43 12.66 11.08
C GLY A 231 1.10 12.58 10.94
N VAL A 232 1.65 11.41 11.24
CA VAL A 232 3.10 11.19 11.28
C VAL A 232 3.80 11.40 9.94
N GLU A 233 3.13 11.12 8.81
CA GLU A 233 3.74 11.28 7.51
C GLU A 233 3.90 12.76 7.14
N ASP A 234 2.90 13.57 7.45
CA ASP A 234 2.93 15.03 7.24
C ASP A 234 4.01 15.69 8.09
N LEU A 235 4.12 15.26 9.35
CA LEU A 235 5.16 15.73 10.26
C LEU A 235 6.57 15.37 9.74
N ARG A 236 6.77 14.12 9.33
CA ARG A 236 8.06 13.64 8.81
C ARG A 236 8.43 14.24 7.46
N LEU A 237 7.44 14.55 6.62
CA LEU A 237 7.67 15.26 5.36
C LEU A 237 8.08 16.72 5.59
N GLY A 238 7.73 17.30 6.75
CA GLY A 238 8.09 18.67 7.12
C GLY A 238 7.00 19.69 6.80
N LEU A 239 5.75 19.30 6.54
CA LEU A 239 4.65 20.22 6.20
C LEU A 239 4.39 21.29 7.26
N PRO A 240 4.50 21.02 8.60
CA PRO A 240 4.34 22.05 9.63
C PRO A 240 5.37 23.17 9.58
N GLN A 241 6.48 23.00 8.87
CA GLN A 241 7.51 24.01 8.72
C GLN A 241 7.13 25.07 7.67
N VAL A 242 6.34 24.67 6.67
CA VAL A 242 5.97 25.55 5.53
C VAL A 242 4.55 26.13 5.63
N TRP A 243 3.62 25.42 6.30
CA TRP A 243 2.23 25.87 6.49
C TRP A 243 1.77 25.68 7.93
N LYS A 244 0.77 26.50 8.33
CA LYS A 244 0.24 26.48 9.70
C LYS A 244 -1.21 26.00 9.80
N TYR A 245 -1.96 26.04 8.73
CA TYR A 245 -3.37 25.67 8.74
C TYR A 245 -3.57 24.28 8.17
N HIS A 246 -3.98 23.33 9.02
CA HIS A 246 -4.22 21.95 8.68
C HIS A 246 -5.70 21.62 8.87
N TYR A 247 -6.39 21.31 7.78
CA TYR A 247 -7.82 21.03 7.82
C TYR A 247 -8.10 19.53 7.74
N THR A 248 -8.96 19.05 8.66
CA THR A 248 -9.36 17.63 8.73
C THR A 248 -10.83 17.49 9.11
N PRO A 249 -11.55 16.46 8.58
CA PRO A 249 -11.10 15.45 7.60
C PRO A 249 -11.10 15.99 6.17
N GLY A 250 -10.43 15.28 5.27
CA GLY A 250 -10.67 15.34 3.83
C GLY A 250 -11.77 14.38 3.40
N MET A 251 -12.18 14.46 2.12
CA MET A 251 -13.11 13.51 1.51
C MET A 251 -12.47 12.78 0.30
N HIS A 252 -11.25 13.15 -0.04
CA HIS A 252 -10.55 12.62 -1.21
C HIS A 252 -9.96 11.22 -0.96
N GLU A 253 -9.46 10.93 0.24
CA GLU A 253 -8.84 9.65 0.61
C GLU A 253 -9.22 9.25 2.03
N ASN A 254 -10.43 8.72 2.18
CA ASN A 254 -10.95 8.34 3.49
C ASN A 254 -10.35 7.04 4.02
N ALA A 255 -9.88 6.17 3.11
CA ALA A 255 -9.37 4.84 3.45
C ALA A 255 -8.54 4.27 2.29
N SER A 256 -7.48 4.96 1.88
CA SER A 256 -6.67 4.52 0.74
C SER A 256 -5.86 3.27 1.05
N ILE A 257 -5.64 2.47 0.01
CA ILE A 257 -4.79 1.28 0.04
C ILE A 257 -3.72 1.40 -1.02
N GLY A 258 -2.46 1.37 -0.58
CA GLY A 258 -1.32 1.27 -1.48
C GLY A 258 -1.03 -0.18 -1.88
N GLU A 259 -0.27 -0.32 -2.93
CA GLU A 259 0.00 -1.59 -3.59
C GLU A 259 1.47 -2.01 -3.55
N LEU A 260 1.66 -3.31 -3.49
CA LEU A 260 2.87 -3.99 -3.94
C LEU A 260 2.60 -4.48 -5.35
N ILE A 261 3.44 -4.08 -6.30
CA ILE A 261 3.42 -4.62 -7.67
C ILE A 261 4.66 -5.48 -7.89
N ILE A 262 4.50 -6.61 -8.58
CA ILE A 262 5.59 -7.51 -8.92
C ILE A 262 5.50 -7.82 -10.41
N ASN A 263 6.65 -7.83 -11.12
CA ASN A 263 6.68 -8.28 -12.50
C ASN A 263 6.13 -9.70 -12.58
N LYS A 264 5.21 -9.94 -13.53
CA LYS A 264 4.49 -11.22 -13.60
C LYS A 264 5.41 -12.42 -13.87
N GLU A 265 6.45 -12.27 -14.70
CA GLU A 265 7.40 -13.35 -14.95
C GLU A 265 8.22 -13.67 -13.69
N VAL A 266 8.57 -12.62 -12.91
CA VAL A 266 9.24 -12.80 -11.61
C VAL A 266 8.33 -13.54 -10.65
N TRP A 267 7.05 -13.15 -10.57
CA TRP A 267 6.03 -13.79 -9.75
C TRP A 267 5.80 -15.25 -10.12
N ASP A 268 5.60 -15.53 -11.41
CA ASP A 268 5.39 -16.88 -11.93
C ASP A 268 6.63 -17.80 -11.72
N GLY A 269 7.83 -17.22 -11.65
CA GLY A 269 9.08 -17.91 -11.36
C GLY A 269 9.39 -18.11 -9.87
N LEU A 270 8.47 -17.73 -8.96
CA LEU A 270 8.56 -18.05 -7.53
C LEU A 270 7.93 -19.43 -7.25
N THR A 271 8.46 -20.10 -6.23
CA THR A 271 7.81 -21.32 -5.74
C THR A 271 6.45 -21.01 -5.10
N PRO A 272 5.50 -21.96 -5.04
CA PRO A 272 4.21 -21.74 -4.36
C PRO A 272 4.39 -21.27 -2.91
N GLN A 273 5.40 -21.79 -2.20
CA GLN A 273 5.72 -21.36 -0.83
C GLN A 273 6.19 -19.91 -0.77
N GLN A 274 7.02 -19.45 -1.72
CA GLN A 274 7.47 -18.07 -1.79
C GLN A 274 6.32 -17.12 -2.15
N GLN A 275 5.44 -17.54 -3.06
CA GLN A 275 4.23 -16.77 -3.41
C GLN A 275 3.30 -16.62 -2.19
N GLU A 276 3.10 -17.69 -1.42
CA GLU A 276 2.28 -17.65 -0.20
C GLU A 276 2.93 -16.79 0.88
N ALA A 277 4.24 -16.85 1.04
CA ALA A 277 4.97 -15.97 1.95
C ALA A 277 4.79 -14.49 1.61
N ILE A 278 4.78 -14.12 0.33
CA ILE A 278 4.50 -12.75 -0.13
C ILE A 278 3.05 -12.36 0.21
N ARG A 279 2.06 -13.20 -0.09
CA ARG A 279 0.64 -12.94 0.23
C ARG A 279 0.45 -12.72 1.74
N SER A 280 1.01 -13.61 2.56
CA SER A 280 0.94 -13.50 4.01
C SER A 280 1.66 -12.26 4.54
N ALA A 281 2.85 -11.95 4.01
CA ALA A 281 3.61 -10.78 4.40
C ALA A 281 2.90 -9.46 4.03
N THR A 282 2.25 -9.37 2.87
CA THR A 282 1.49 -8.15 2.49
C THR A 282 0.32 -7.92 3.44
N THR A 283 -0.44 -8.97 3.76
CA THR A 283 -1.58 -8.89 4.69
C THR A 283 -1.12 -8.51 6.11
N GLU A 284 -0.06 -9.15 6.62
CA GLU A 284 0.51 -8.81 7.93
C GLU A 284 1.00 -7.35 7.95
N THR A 285 1.71 -6.92 6.91
CA THR A 285 2.24 -5.57 6.79
C THR A 285 1.10 -4.53 6.82
N LEU A 286 0.03 -4.77 6.06
CA LEU A 286 -1.14 -3.90 6.02
C LEU A 286 -1.77 -3.73 7.41
N VAL A 287 -2.05 -4.83 8.10
CA VAL A 287 -2.68 -4.79 9.43
C VAL A 287 -1.77 -4.13 10.47
N ARG A 288 -0.47 -4.49 10.47
CA ARG A 288 0.51 -3.93 11.41
C ARG A 288 0.68 -2.42 11.25
N TRP A 289 0.69 -1.93 10.00
CA TRP A 289 0.78 -0.49 9.75
C TRP A 289 -0.49 0.26 10.14
N TRP A 290 -1.65 -0.32 9.85
CA TRP A 290 -2.92 0.26 10.31
C TRP A 290 -2.92 0.51 11.81
N VAL A 291 -2.56 -0.50 12.61
CA VAL A 291 -2.50 -0.39 14.08
C VAL A 291 -1.41 0.59 14.54
N LYS A 292 -0.21 0.53 13.93
CA LYS A 292 0.93 1.39 14.27
C LYS A 292 0.59 2.87 14.05
N TRP A 293 -0.05 3.19 12.94
CA TRP A 293 -0.40 4.57 12.62
C TRP A 293 -1.44 5.19 13.54
N GLN A 294 -2.34 4.40 14.15
CA GLN A 294 -3.29 4.96 15.12
C GLN A 294 -2.56 5.74 16.23
N LYS A 295 -1.56 5.11 16.84
CA LYS A 295 -0.77 5.76 17.89
C LYS A 295 0.15 6.86 17.34
N GLN A 296 0.89 6.57 16.27
CA GLN A 296 1.85 7.53 15.73
C GLN A 296 1.18 8.81 15.21
N ASN A 297 -0.01 8.71 14.63
CA ASN A 297 -0.75 9.87 14.20
C ASN A 297 -1.26 10.72 15.38
N ALA A 298 -1.70 10.08 16.47
CA ALA A 298 -2.08 10.80 17.69
C ALA A 298 -0.90 11.58 18.27
N ASP A 299 0.25 10.93 18.41
CA ASP A 299 1.49 11.56 18.91
C ASP A 299 1.93 12.72 17.98
N ALA A 300 1.86 12.51 16.66
CA ALA A 300 2.25 13.53 15.68
C ALA A 300 1.31 14.75 15.67
N ILE A 301 0.01 14.54 15.85
CA ILE A 301 -0.98 15.63 15.98
C ILE A 301 -0.66 16.51 17.20
N GLU A 302 -0.38 15.89 18.34
CA GLU A 302 0.03 16.61 19.56
C GLU A 302 1.35 17.39 19.32
N GLU A 303 2.34 16.76 18.70
CA GLU A 303 3.60 17.41 18.37
C GLU A 303 3.44 18.59 17.43
N MET A 304 2.65 18.44 16.36
CA MET A 304 2.36 19.52 15.41
C MET A 304 1.73 20.74 16.12
N GLN A 305 0.80 20.51 17.04
CA GLN A 305 0.15 21.58 17.79
C GLN A 305 1.10 22.24 18.81
N THR A 306 1.81 21.44 19.59
CA THR A 306 2.60 21.95 20.75
C THR A 306 3.97 22.49 20.36
N LYS A 307 4.66 21.86 19.38
CA LYS A 307 6.01 22.26 19.00
C LYS A 307 6.07 23.10 17.72
N HIS A 308 5.13 22.89 16.79
CA HIS A 308 5.14 23.59 15.49
C HIS A 308 4.09 24.71 15.39
N GLY A 309 3.19 24.82 16.38
CA GLY A 309 2.12 25.82 16.38
C GLY A 309 1.11 25.61 15.25
N THR A 310 0.93 24.39 14.78
CA THR A 310 -0.02 24.03 13.74
C THR A 310 -1.46 24.24 14.26
N GLN A 311 -2.26 24.94 13.51
CA GLN A 311 -3.69 25.08 13.76
C GLN A 311 -4.43 23.94 13.05
N ILE A 312 -4.86 22.94 13.82
CA ILE A 312 -5.65 21.81 13.31
C ILE A 312 -7.13 22.21 13.37
N LEU A 313 -7.73 22.38 12.23
CA LEU A 313 -9.06 22.94 12.04
C LEU A 313 -10.01 21.90 11.43
N ARG A 314 -11.30 22.03 11.76
CA ARG A 314 -12.34 21.19 11.13
C ARG A 314 -12.64 21.71 9.74
N THR A 315 -12.66 20.80 8.77
CA THR A 315 -13.09 21.12 7.42
C THR A 315 -14.56 21.54 7.43
N PRO A 316 -14.92 22.69 6.84
CA PRO A 316 -16.31 23.09 6.70
C PRO A 316 -17.14 22.01 5.99
N PRO A 317 -18.32 21.61 6.51
CA PRO A 317 -19.14 20.55 5.92
C PRO A 317 -19.55 20.82 4.47
N GLU A 318 -19.67 22.08 4.09
CA GLU A 318 -19.94 22.50 2.71
C GLU A 318 -18.85 21.99 1.76
N ILE A 319 -17.57 22.17 2.11
CA ILE A 319 -16.44 21.72 1.29
C ILE A 319 -16.50 20.22 1.07
N LEU A 320 -16.83 19.44 2.11
CA LEU A 320 -16.98 17.98 1.99
C LEU A 320 -18.15 17.61 1.07
N THR A 321 -19.26 18.35 1.15
CA THR A 321 -20.44 18.12 0.31
C THR A 321 -20.18 18.45 -1.15
N GLU A 322 -19.53 19.60 -1.42
CA GLU A 322 -19.18 19.97 -2.80
C GLU A 322 -18.16 19.02 -3.42
N PHE A 323 -17.24 18.47 -2.61
CA PHE A 323 -16.35 17.41 -3.08
C PHE A 323 -17.13 16.18 -3.58
N LEU A 324 -18.12 15.72 -2.82
CA LEU A 324 -18.94 14.56 -3.22
C LEU A 324 -19.74 14.82 -4.50
N LYS A 325 -20.31 16.04 -4.65
CA LYS A 325 -21.00 16.43 -5.88
C LYS A 325 -20.06 16.43 -7.09
N ALA A 326 -18.88 17.05 -6.95
CA ALA A 326 -17.88 17.09 -8.01
C ALA A 326 -17.38 15.68 -8.38
N TRP A 327 -17.24 14.79 -7.40
CA TRP A 327 -16.92 13.39 -7.64
C TRP A 327 -18.02 12.67 -8.43
N ASP A 328 -19.28 12.83 -8.04
CA ASP A 328 -20.41 12.18 -8.73
C ASP A 328 -20.49 12.59 -10.20
N GLU A 329 -20.22 13.85 -10.51
CA GLU A 329 -20.15 14.35 -11.88
C GLU A 329 -19.00 13.67 -12.66
N ILE A 330 -17.77 13.66 -12.12
CA ILE A 330 -16.61 13.04 -12.75
C ILE A 330 -16.83 11.54 -12.93
N ALA A 331 -17.35 10.85 -11.91
CA ALA A 331 -17.63 9.43 -12.02
C ALA A 331 -18.67 9.11 -13.11
N LYS A 332 -19.70 9.96 -13.24
CA LYS A 332 -20.72 9.83 -14.30
C LYS A 332 -20.10 10.07 -15.68
N GLU A 333 -19.28 11.10 -15.84
CA GLU A 333 -18.57 11.39 -17.08
C GLU A 333 -17.65 10.23 -17.48
N GLU A 334 -16.84 9.72 -16.53
CA GLU A 334 -15.93 8.61 -16.78
C GLU A 334 -16.67 7.31 -17.13
N MET A 335 -17.74 6.96 -16.41
CA MET A 335 -18.54 5.78 -16.74
C MET A 335 -19.13 5.83 -18.16
N ALA A 336 -19.39 7.01 -18.69
CA ALA A 336 -19.95 7.17 -20.03
C ALA A 336 -18.92 6.88 -21.14
N VAL A 337 -17.63 7.13 -20.89
CA VAL A 337 -16.57 7.06 -21.93
C VAL A 337 -15.52 5.98 -21.66
N ASN A 338 -15.44 5.46 -20.44
CA ASN A 338 -14.44 4.49 -20.01
C ASN A 338 -15.10 3.20 -19.50
N PRO A 339 -15.26 2.18 -20.35
CA PRO A 339 -15.92 0.93 -19.99
C PRO A 339 -15.18 0.17 -18.88
N ILE A 340 -13.85 0.35 -18.76
CA ILE A 340 -13.03 -0.26 -17.69
C ILE A 340 -13.42 0.36 -16.35
N PHE A 341 -13.43 1.70 -16.27
CA PHE A 341 -13.85 2.43 -15.09
C PHE A 341 -15.28 2.04 -14.68
N LYS A 342 -16.22 2.02 -15.63
CA LYS A 342 -17.60 1.64 -15.39
C LYS A 342 -17.72 0.26 -14.76
N ARG A 343 -17.07 -0.75 -15.35
CA ARG A 343 -17.10 -2.14 -14.85
C ARG A 343 -16.65 -2.25 -13.40
N ILE A 344 -15.52 -1.63 -13.07
CA ILE A 344 -14.94 -1.68 -11.73
C ILE A 344 -15.79 -0.90 -10.72
N TYR A 345 -16.19 0.32 -11.09
CA TYR A 345 -16.99 1.18 -10.21
C TYR A 345 -18.39 0.59 -9.91
N GLU A 346 -19.04 -0.01 -10.89
CA GLU A 346 -20.32 -0.70 -10.69
C GLU A 346 -20.18 -1.91 -9.75
N SER A 347 -19.08 -2.68 -9.85
CA SER A 347 -18.77 -3.77 -8.91
C SER A 347 -18.63 -3.26 -7.49
N GLN A 348 -17.87 -2.19 -7.29
CA GLN A 348 -17.68 -1.55 -5.99
C GLN A 348 -19.00 -1.01 -5.42
N LYS A 349 -19.80 -0.33 -6.23
CA LYS A 349 -21.13 0.16 -5.83
C LYS A 349 -22.07 -0.97 -5.42
N ALA A 350 -22.08 -2.06 -6.17
CA ALA A 350 -22.91 -3.23 -5.86
C ALA A 350 -22.52 -3.86 -4.50
N TYR A 351 -21.23 -3.98 -4.21
CA TYR A 351 -20.73 -4.44 -2.91
C TYR A 351 -21.07 -3.44 -1.80
N ALA A 352 -20.72 -2.17 -1.98
CA ALA A 352 -20.93 -1.13 -0.98
C ALA A 352 -22.40 -0.94 -0.63
N SER A 353 -23.32 -1.05 -1.60
CA SER A 353 -24.77 -0.91 -1.37
C SER A 353 -25.36 -1.92 -0.36
N LYS A 354 -24.65 -3.03 -0.13
CA LYS A 354 -25.02 -4.05 0.87
C LYS A 354 -24.25 -3.83 2.17
N VAL A 355 -22.92 -3.70 2.07
CA VAL A 355 -22.02 -3.72 3.24
C VAL A 355 -22.11 -2.43 4.05
N VAL A 356 -22.11 -1.27 3.41
CA VAL A 356 -22.12 0.04 4.10
C VAL A 356 -23.40 0.25 4.92
N PRO A 357 -24.63 0.01 4.41
CA PRO A 357 -25.84 0.10 5.22
C PRO A 357 -25.90 -0.95 6.33
N ALA A 358 -25.52 -2.20 6.06
CA ALA A 358 -25.51 -3.28 7.04
C ALA A 358 -24.58 -2.97 8.22
N LYS A 359 -23.38 -2.49 7.92
CA LYS A 359 -22.39 -2.08 8.94
C LYS A 359 -22.93 -0.94 9.81
N ARG A 360 -23.56 0.07 9.20
CA ARG A 360 -24.16 1.19 9.92
C ARG A 360 -25.25 0.75 10.88
N PHE A 361 -25.97 -0.33 10.56
CA PHE A 361 -27.00 -0.91 11.42
C PHE A 361 -26.39 -1.80 12.52
N MET A 362 -25.37 -2.62 12.21
CA MET A 362 -24.82 -3.61 13.13
C MET A 362 -23.79 -3.04 14.11
N PHE A 363 -23.00 -2.06 13.67
CA PHE A 363 -21.91 -1.53 14.49
C PHE A 363 -22.40 -0.41 15.40
N PRO A 364 -21.95 -0.38 16.66
CA PRO A 364 -22.28 0.71 17.55
C PRO A 364 -21.68 2.02 17.01
N PRO A 365 -22.33 3.17 17.23
CA PRO A 365 -21.77 4.46 16.87
C PRO A 365 -20.59 4.78 17.81
N TYR A 366 -19.38 4.40 17.43
CA TYR A 366 -18.18 4.59 18.26
C TYR A 366 -17.98 6.04 18.70
N SER A 367 -18.41 7.00 17.90
CA SER A 367 -18.41 8.43 18.26
C SER A 367 -19.29 8.73 19.49
N PHE A 368 -20.35 7.96 19.71
CA PHE A 368 -21.20 8.14 20.89
C PHE A 368 -20.44 7.85 22.19
N ALA A 369 -19.75 6.70 22.25
CA ALA A 369 -18.92 6.36 23.38
C ALA A 369 -17.69 7.29 23.51
N ALA A 370 -17.07 7.62 22.38
CA ALA A 370 -15.94 8.55 22.37
C ALA A 370 -16.32 9.92 22.95
N ASN A 371 -17.47 10.47 22.56
CA ASN A 371 -17.94 11.75 23.08
C ASN A 371 -18.34 11.70 24.56
N TYR A 372 -18.75 10.54 25.06
CA TYR A 372 -19.07 10.34 26.48
C TYR A 372 -17.81 10.38 27.34
N TYR A 373 -16.75 9.66 26.94
CA TYR A 373 -15.51 9.58 27.71
C TYR A 373 -14.54 10.74 27.44
N PHE A 374 -14.55 11.26 26.23
CA PHE A 374 -13.66 12.31 25.75
C PHE A 374 -14.48 13.38 25.00
N PRO A 375 -15.29 14.18 25.71
CA PRO A 375 -16.13 15.17 25.06
C PRO A 375 -15.28 16.16 24.26
N PRO A 376 -15.75 16.59 23.07
CA PRO A 376 -15.08 17.61 22.30
C PRO A 376 -14.89 18.85 23.17
N GLN A 377 -13.65 19.34 23.27
CA GLN A 377 -13.42 20.62 23.93
C GLN A 377 -14.14 21.72 23.12
N SER A 378 -14.93 22.53 23.82
CA SER A 378 -15.51 23.73 23.20
C SER A 378 -14.36 24.65 22.78
N ARG A 379 -14.11 24.72 21.48
CA ARG A 379 -13.19 25.68 20.88
C ARG A 379 -13.90 26.92 20.49
#